data_7950d59f5b6dc306a853adb4886ff4fe
#
_entry.id   7950d59f5b6dc306a853adb4886ff4fe
#
_cell.length_a   1.000
_cell.length_b   1.000
_cell.length_c   1.000
_cell.angle_alpha   90.00
_cell.angle_beta   90.00
_cell.angle_gamma   90.00
#
_symmetry.space_group_name_H-M   'P 1'
#
loop_
_entity.id
_entity.type
_entity.pdbx_description
1 polymer ?
#
loop_
_entity_poly.entity_id
_entity_poly.type
_entity_poly.pdbx_seq_one_letter_code
_entity_poly.pdbx_strand_id
1 'polypeptide(L)'
;MIGCLLALLIICYKAGEQLKAGILNGRETAGSVSGSGTLIVLDAGHGGIDVGKMGVNGAEEKEINLKISLKIKKLLTEDGISVVMTRSDNDRLGDTQKADLKERVRIMNEKHPVLAVSIHQNSYEGAEVRGPQVFYYTDSDAGRSAARILQEELNRIDPVYSREAKGNSSYYILKNAEVPVVIVECGFLSNVEEEELLISDEYQDTVAGAVSEGIKKYID
;
A
#
# COMPACT_ATOMS: atom_id res chain seq x y z
N MET A 1 56.94 16.11 -4.74
CA MET A 1 55.71 16.12 -3.93
C MET A 1 54.50 16.65 -4.69
N ILE A 2 54.60 17.68 -5.56
CA ILE A 2 53.45 18.23 -6.30
C ILE A 2 52.83 17.26 -7.29
N GLY A 3 53.63 16.40 -7.97
CA GLY A 3 53.15 15.41 -8.93
C GLY A 3 52.28 14.29 -8.32
N CYS A 4 52.56 13.88 -7.07
CA CYS A 4 51.74 12.84 -6.39
C CYS A 4 50.38 13.39 -5.96
N LEU A 5 50.27 14.67 -5.62
CA LEU A 5 48.99 15.30 -5.27
C LEU A 5 48.07 15.46 -6.49
N LEU A 6 48.64 15.78 -7.66
CA LEU A 6 47.87 15.91 -8.91
C LEU A 6 47.36 14.54 -9.36
N ALA A 7 48.14 13.45 -9.22
CA ALA A 7 47.73 12.12 -9.55
C ALA A 7 46.59 11.64 -8.65
N LEU A 8 46.63 11.90 -7.35
CA LEU A 8 45.57 11.60 -6.40
C LEU A 8 44.26 12.34 -6.71
N LEU A 9 44.34 13.64 -7.08
CA LEU A 9 43.14 14.42 -7.48
C LEU A 9 42.49 13.86 -8.75
N ILE A 10 43.28 13.45 -9.74
CA ILE A 10 42.75 12.85 -10.98
C ILE A 10 42.11 11.49 -10.70
N ILE A 11 42.66 10.68 -9.81
CA ILE A 11 42.09 9.38 -9.41
C ILE A 11 40.77 9.60 -8.66
N CYS A 12 40.70 10.54 -7.72
CA CYS A 12 39.47 10.88 -7.00
C CYS A 12 38.38 11.44 -7.93
N TYR A 13 38.77 12.27 -8.91
CA TYR A 13 37.84 12.82 -9.90
C TYR A 13 37.24 11.72 -10.79
N LYS A 14 38.07 10.81 -11.32
CA LYS A 14 37.62 9.66 -12.14
C LYS A 14 36.78 8.66 -11.35
N ALA A 15 37.11 8.42 -10.08
CA ALA A 15 36.29 7.60 -9.20
C ALA A 15 34.91 8.24 -8.93
N GLY A 16 34.87 9.55 -8.79
CA GLY A 16 33.61 10.31 -8.65
C GLY A 16 32.72 10.27 -9.91
N GLU A 17 33.32 10.32 -11.11
CA GLU A 17 32.59 10.15 -12.38
C GLU A 17 32.07 8.74 -12.59
N GLN A 18 32.86 7.70 -12.24
CA GLN A 18 32.41 6.31 -12.29
C GLN A 18 31.29 6.05 -11.27
N LEU A 19 31.32 6.67 -10.09
CA LEU A 19 30.26 6.54 -9.10
C LEU A 19 28.97 7.24 -9.59
N LYS A 20 29.07 8.41 -10.20
CA LYS A 20 27.93 9.10 -10.84
C LYS A 20 27.35 8.32 -12.01
N ALA A 21 28.18 7.73 -12.85
CA ALA A 21 27.75 6.88 -13.96
C ALA A 21 27.07 5.58 -13.43
N GLY A 22 27.58 5.01 -12.34
CA GLY A 22 26.96 3.86 -11.68
C GLY A 22 25.60 4.18 -11.06
N ILE A 23 25.45 5.37 -10.45
CA ILE A 23 24.18 5.84 -9.87
C ILE A 23 23.16 6.20 -10.97
N LEU A 24 23.61 6.80 -12.09
CA LEU A 24 22.75 7.10 -13.24
C LEU A 24 22.33 5.85 -13.99
N ASN A 25 23.23 4.87 -14.19
CA ASN A 25 22.88 3.58 -14.81
C ASN A 25 22.07 2.66 -13.87
N GLY A 26 22.21 2.79 -12.55
CA GLY A 26 21.37 2.10 -11.58
C GLY A 26 19.93 2.64 -11.53
N ARG A 27 19.67 3.80 -12.16
CA ARG A 27 18.34 4.39 -12.29
C ARG A 27 17.63 4.01 -13.60
N GLU A 28 18.31 3.39 -14.54
CA GLU A 28 17.77 2.99 -15.85
C GLU A 28 17.64 1.47 -16.06
N THR A 29 17.86 0.65 -15.06
CA THR A 29 17.34 -0.71 -15.08
C THR A 29 15.99 -0.79 -14.40
N ALA A 30 15.07 0.08 -14.80
CA ALA A 30 13.68 -0.33 -14.91
C ALA A 30 13.69 -1.35 -16.07
N GLY A 31 13.91 -2.62 -15.72
CA GLY A 31 13.74 -3.71 -16.66
C GLY A 31 12.39 -3.52 -17.34
N SER A 32 12.40 -3.38 -18.66
CA SER A 32 11.22 -3.58 -19.46
C SER A 32 10.78 -5.03 -19.24
N VAL A 33 9.95 -5.23 -18.23
CA VAL A 33 9.17 -6.45 -18.08
C VAL A 33 8.13 -6.39 -19.19
N SER A 34 8.49 -6.98 -20.31
CA SER A 34 7.57 -7.39 -21.37
C SER A 34 6.77 -8.58 -20.84
N GLY A 35 5.93 -8.33 -19.88
CA GLY A 35 4.93 -9.25 -19.36
C GLY A 35 3.59 -8.52 -19.47
N SER A 36 2.59 -9.15 -20.04
CA SER A 36 1.25 -8.63 -20.24
C SER A 36 0.72 -7.92 -19.00
N GLY A 37 0.75 -6.69 -18.99
CA GLY A 37 -0.02 -5.56 -18.54
C GLY A 37 -0.74 -5.56 -17.20
N THR A 38 -0.61 -6.49 -16.30
CA THR A 38 -1.32 -6.44 -15.01
C THR A 38 -0.55 -5.58 -14.02
N LEU A 39 -1.01 -4.34 -13.83
CA LEU A 39 -0.47 -3.40 -12.86
C LEU A 39 -1.43 -3.25 -11.67
N ILE A 40 -0.91 -3.37 -10.47
CA ILE A 40 -1.61 -3.07 -9.22
C ILE A 40 -1.02 -1.80 -8.61
N VAL A 41 -1.87 -0.90 -8.12
CA VAL A 41 -1.44 0.20 -7.24
C VAL A 41 -1.78 -0.16 -5.80
N LEU A 42 -0.78 -0.15 -4.93
CA LEU A 42 -0.96 -0.26 -3.48
C LEU A 42 -0.83 1.12 -2.85
N ASP A 43 -1.83 1.49 -2.07
CA ASP A 43 -1.87 2.74 -1.34
C ASP A 43 -1.78 2.45 0.16
N ALA A 44 -0.67 2.82 0.78
CA ALA A 44 -0.56 2.77 2.23
C ALA A 44 -1.16 4.05 2.82
N GLY A 45 -2.35 3.97 3.42
CA GLY A 45 -3.08 5.10 3.96
C GLY A 45 -2.27 5.92 4.97
N HIS A 46 -2.58 7.23 5.06
CA HIS A 46 -1.90 8.18 5.96
C HIS A 46 -0.40 8.36 5.66
N GLY A 47 0.35 9.00 6.57
CA GLY A 47 1.79 9.24 6.45
C GLY A 47 2.23 10.59 7.02
N GLY A 48 3.51 10.74 7.34
CA GLY A 48 4.08 11.94 7.92
C GLY A 48 3.43 12.32 9.23
N ILE A 49 2.94 13.54 9.33
CA ILE A 49 2.23 14.06 10.52
C ILE A 49 0.80 13.51 10.65
N ASP A 50 0.24 12.93 9.59
CA ASP A 50 -1.05 12.24 9.64
C ASP A 50 -0.81 10.79 10.07
N VAL A 51 -0.95 10.54 11.36
CA VAL A 51 -0.77 9.20 11.94
C VAL A 51 -1.94 8.26 11.64
N GLY A 52 -3.05 8.79 11.12
CA GLY A 52 -4.31 8.06 11.02
C GLY A 52 -4.95 7.85 12.39
N LYS A 53 -5.53 6.68 12.61
CA LYS A 53 -6.04 6.31 13.92
C LYS A 53 -4.88 5.93 14.85
N MET A 54 -4.94 6.46 16.06
CA MET A 54 -4.11 5.97 17.17
C MET A 54 -4.83 4.80 17.85
N GLY A 55 -4.15 3.68 17.96
CA GLY A 55 -4.64 2.50 18.67
C GLY A 55 -4.78 2.73 20.19
N VAL A 56 -5.40 1.80 20.85
CA VAL A 56 -5.63 1.86 22.33
C VAL A 56 -4.32 1.88 23.10
N ASN A 57 -3.33 1.11 22.65
CA ASN A 57 -1.99 1.02 23.23
C ASN A 57 -0.96 1.93 22.53
N GLY A 58 -1.41 2.80 21.62
CA GLY A 58 -0.59 3.83 21.00
C GLY A 58 0.01 3.43 19.63
N ALA A 59 -0.45 2.35 19.02
CA ALA A 59 -0.02 2.01 17.64
C ALA A 59 -0.50 3.05 16.64
N GLU A 60 0.37 3.50 15.74
CA GLU A 60 0.02 4.44 14.67
C GLU A 60 -0.44 3.69 13.42
N GLU A 61 -1.64 4.01 12.94
CA GLU A 61 -2.23 3.39 11.75
C GLU A 61 -1.31 3.47 10.53
N LYS A 62 -0.69 4.63 10.27
CA LYS A 62 0.20 4.84 9.13
C LYS A 62 1.36 3.83 9.04
N GLU A 63 1.89 3.39 10.19
CA GLU A 63 3.01 2.44 10.23
C GLU A 63 2.54 1.03 9.90
N ILE A 64 1.39 0.63 10.43
CA ILE A 64 0.78 -0.67 10.15
C ILE A 64 0.40 -0.75 8.67
N ASN A 65 -0.23 0.30 8.13
CA ASN A 65 -0.61 0.40 6.73
C ASN A 65 0.60 0.21 5.80
N LEU A 66 1.73 0.88 6.11
CA LEU A 66 2.95 0.76 5.32
C LEU A 66 3.54 -0.65 5.39
N LYS A 67 3.64 -1.24 6.59
CA LYS A 67 4.19 -2.59 6.78
C LYS A 67 3.38 -3.63 5.99
N ILE A 68 2.07 -3.64 6.14
CA ILE A 68 1.18 -4.57 5.42
C ILE A 68 1.31 -4.34 3.90
N SER A 69 1.28 -3.10 3.43
CA SER A 69 1.42 -2.79 2.00
C SER A 69 2.75 -3.26 1.40
N LEU A 70 3.86 -3.13 2.14
CA LEU A 70 5.18 -3.62 1.71
C LEU A 70 5.22 -5.16 1.63
N LYS A 71 4.56 -5.87 2.57
CA LYS A 71 4.41 -7.33 2.54
C LYS A 71 3.58 -7.78 1.33
N ILE A 72 2.45 -7.12 1.06
CA ILE A 72 1.61 -7.38 -0.14
C ILE A 72 2.43 -7.16 -1.41
N LYS A 73 3.14 -6.03 -1.51
CA LYS A 73 4.02 -5.74 -2.65
C LYS A 73 5.02 -6.86 -2.89
N LYS A 74 5.68 -7.33 -1.82
CA LYS A 74 6.65 -8.43 -1.91
C LYS A 74 6.01 -9.68 -2.50
N LEU A 75 4.89 -10.14 -1.95
CA LEU A 75 4.19 -11.34 -2.42
C LEU A 75 3.77 -11.23 -3.88
N LEU A 76 3.13 -10.12 -4.28
CA LEU A 76 2.70 -9.92 -5.66
C LEU A 76 3.88 -9.85 -6.65
N THR A 77 4.99 -9.21 -6.27
CA THR A 77 6.16 -9.12 -7.14
C THR A 77 6.91 -10.45 -7.27
N GLU A 78 6.91 -11.29 -6.24
CA GLU A 78 7.42 -12.66 -6.30
C GLU A 78 6.59 -13.53 -7.25
N ASP A 79 5.28 -13.26 -7.37
CA ASP A 79 4.36 -13.90 -8.33
C ASP A 79 4.39 -13.24 -9.73
N GLY A 80 5.31 -12.29 -10.00
CA GLY A 80 5.51 -11.65 -11.30
C GLY A 80 4.49 -10.54 -11.63
N ILE A 81 3.69 -10.09 -10.66
CA ILE A 81 2.71 -9.00 -10.81
C ILE A 81 3.41 -7.66 -10.61
N SER A 82 3.19 -6.72 -11.53
CA SER A 82 3.75 -5.37 -11.42
C SER A 82 3.02 -4.56 -10.34
N VAL A 83 3.78 -3.94 -9.42
CA VAL A 83 3.21 -3.16 -8.32
C VAL A 83 3.84 -1.78 -8.23
N VAL A 84 3.02 -0.74 -8.20
CA VAL A 84 3.39 0.62 -7.85
C VAL A 84 2.78 0.96 -6.49
N MET A 85 3.56 1.58 -5.61
CA MET A 85 3.06 2.10 -4.33
C MET A 85 2.87 3.61 -4.41
N THR A 86 1.85 4.14 -3.73
CA THR A 86 1.68 5.60 -3.57
C THR A 86 2.76 6.19 -2.69
N ARG A 87 3.12 5.52 -1.60
CA ARG A 87 4.29 5.81 -0.75
C ARG A 87 4.99 4.53 -0.31
N SER A 88 6.28 4.60 -0.12
CA SER A 88 7.14 3.47 0.32
C SER A 88 7.94 3.75 1.59
N ASP A 89 7.69 4.88 2.21
CA ASP A 89 8.30 5.37 3.46
C ASP A 89 7.23 5.98 4.38
N ASN A 90 7.65 6.57 5.49
CA ASN A 90 6.74 7.17 6.46
C ASN A 90 6.21 8.55 6.07
N ASP A 91 6.66 9.14 4.97
CA ASP A 91 6.21 10.46 4.55
C ASP A 91 4.83 10.42 3.91
N ARG A 92 4.14 11.55 3.94
CA ARG A 92 2.91 11.78 3.20
C ARG A 92 3.22 12.45 1.86
N LEU A 93 2.26 12.41 0.92
CA LEU A 93 2.46 12.90 -0.44
C LEU A 93 2.15 14.38 -0.62
N GLY A 94 1.56 15.03 0.38
CA GLY A 94 1.20 16.44 0.29
C GLY A 94 1.24 17.16 1.63
N ASP A 95 1.34 18.50 1.61
CA ASP A 95 1.48 19.33 2.81
C ASP A 95 0.20 19.39 3.67
N THR A 96 -0.95 19.07 3.09
CA THR A 96 -2.24 18.99 3.78
C THR A 96 -2.90 17.65 3.48
N GLN A 97 -3.83 17.20 4.34
CA GLN A 97 -4.61 15.99 4.13
C GLN A 97 -5.32 16.00 2.75
N LYS A 98 -5.87 17.15 2.37
CA LYS A 98 -6.53 17.30 1.05
C LYS A 98 -5.55 17.17 -0.11
N ALA A 99 -4.33 17.72 0.01
CA ALA A 99 -3.30 17.61 -1.00
C ALA A 99 -2.79 16.17 -1.12
N ASP A 100 -2.58 15.51 0.03
CA ASP A 100 -2.18 14.11 0.11
C ASP A 100 -3.20 13.18 -0.60
N LEU A 101 -4.49 13.29 -0.24
CA LEU A 101 -5.54 12.51 -0.89
C LEU A 101 -5.65 12.76 -2.40
N LYS A 102 -5.46 14.01 -2.85
CA LYS A 102 -5.44 14.33 -4.29
C LYS A 102 -4.26 13.67 -5.00
N GLU A 103 -3.10 13.66 -4.38
CA GLU A 103 -1.90 13.07 -4.96
C GLU A 103 -2.02 11.54 -5.07
N ARG A 104 -2.59 10.87 -4.06
CA ARG A 104 -2.91 9.43 -4.11
C ARG A 104 -3.82 9.10 -5.30
N VAL A 105 -4.91 9.83 -5.44
CA VAL A 105 -5.85 9.67 -6.57
C VAL A 105 -5.16 9.96 -7.90
N ARG A 106 -4.32 11.02 -7.99
CA ARG A 106 -3.55 11.33 -9.20
C ARG A 106 -2.66 10.17 -9.61
N ILE A 107 -1.91 9.57 -8.66
CA ILE A 107 -1.05 8.40 -8.94
C ILE A 107 -1.89 7.23 -9.44
N MET A 108 -3.02 6.91 -8.79
CA MET A 108 -3.91 5.83 -9.21
C MET A 108 -4.41 6.05 -10.64
N ASN A 109 -4.91 7.25 -10.95
CA ASN A 109 -5.46 7.56 -12.27
C ASN A 109 -4.39 7.56 -13.36
N GLU A 110 -3.21 8.17 -13.13
CA GLU A 110 -2.11 8.21 -14.10
C GLU A 110 -1.49 6.84 -14.39
N LYS A 111 -1.51 5.93 -13.42
CA LYS A 111 -0.93 4.58 -13.58
C LYS A 111 -1.87 3.62 -14.29
N HIS A 112 -3.16 3.92 -14.35
CA HIS A 112 -4.19 3.06 -14.97
C HIS A 112 -4.08 1.58 -14.56
N PRO A 113 -4.02 1.26 -13.26
CA PRO A 113 -3.94 -0.13 -12.79
C PRO A 113 -5.24 -0.89 -13.10
N VAL A 114 -5.16 -2.21 -13.13
CA VAL A 114 -6.36 -3.07 -13.17
C VAL A 114 -7.12 -3.00 -11.83
N LEU A 115 -6.40 -2.74 -10.73
CA LEU A 115 -6.96 -2.52 -9.40
C LEU A 115 -6.02 -1.65 -8.56
N ALA A 116 -6.57 -0.69 -7.83
CA ALA A 116 -5.91 0.00 -6.74
C ALA A 116 -6.44 -0.52 -5.39
N VAL A 117 -5.56 -0.79 -4.44
CA VAL A 117 -5.90 -1.29 -3.10
C VAL A 117 -5.31 -0.36 -2.06
N SER A 118 -6.15 0.32 -1.31
CA SER A 118 -5.77 1.21 -0.22
C SER A 118 -5.86 0.46 1.11
N ILE A 119 -4.77 0.43 1.87
CA ILE A 119 -4.63 -0.31 3.13
C ILE A 119 -4.79 0.65 4.29
N HIS A 120 -5.72 0.32 5.19
CA HIS A 120 -6.11 1.08 6.36
C HIS A 120 -6.38 0.21 7.57
N GLN A 121 -6.56 0.85 8.73
CA GLN A 121 -7.04 0.23 9.97
C GLN A 121 -8.29 0.97 10.44
N ASN A 122 -9.33 0.23 10.72
CA ASN A 122 -10.62 0.76 11.14
C ASN A 122 -10.62 1.24 12.61
N SER A 123 -11.66 1.97 12.95
CA SER A 123 -11.95 2.37 14.33
C SER A 123 -13.44 2.54 14.52
N TYR A 124 -13.96 2.10 15.68
CA TYR A 124 -15.35 2.26 16.04
C TYR A 124 -15.48 2.61 17.53
N GLU A 125 -16.61 3.20 17.94
CA GLU A 125 -16.85 3.56 19.35
C GLU A 125 -17.02 2.34 20.26
N GLY A 126 -17.60 1.25 19.74
CA GLY A 126 -17.73 -0.04 20.45
C GLY A 126 -16.41 -0.81 20.40
N ALA A 127 -15.77 -0.96 21.55
CA ALA A 127 -14.48 -1.65 21.68
C ALA A 127 -14.55 -3.16 21.34
N GLU A 128 -15.74 -3.75 21.31
CA GLU A 128 -15.99 -5.15 20.92
C GLU A 128 -16.02 -5.37 19.41
N VAL A 129 -16.10 -4.29 18.61
CA VAL A 129 -16.17 -4.40 17.14
C VAL A 129 -14.82 -4.77 16.59
N ARG A 130 -14.80 -5.84 15.77
CA ARG A 130 -13.58 -6.40 15.20
C ARG A 130 -13.83 -7.08 13.84
N GLY A 131 -12.77 -7.50 13.18
CA GLY A 131 -12.76 -8.19 11.90
C GLY A 131 -12.58 -7.26 10.71
N PRO A 132 -11.90 -7.72 9.64
CA PRO A 132 -11.56 -6.92 8.47
C PRO A 132 -12.80 -6.52 7.66
N GLN A 133 -12.73 -5.36 6.99
CA GLN A 133 -13.82 -4.82 6.19
C GLN A 133 -13.31 -4.22 4.89
N VAL A 134 -13.85 -4.62 3.75
CA VAL A 134 -13.50 -4.04 2.45
C VAL A 134 -14.59 -3.08 2.00
N PHE A 135 -14.17 -1.86 1.59
CA PHE A 135 -15.06 -0.85 1.04
C PHE A 135 -14.78 -0.64 -0.45
N TYR A 136 -15.85 -0.31 -1.19
CA TYR A 136 -15.80 0.04 -2.60
C TYR A 136 -16.71 1.24 -2.89
N TYR A 137 -16.48 1.94 -4.01
CA TYR A 137 -17.42 2.99 -4.43
C TYR A 137 -18.76 2.38 -4.85
N THR A 138 -19.84 2.90 -4.27
CA THR A 138 -21.20 2.32 -4.42
C THR A 138 -21.60 2.08 -5.88
N ASP A 139 -21.18 2.98 -6.79
CA ASP A 139 -21.54 2.94 -8.21
C ASP A 139 -20.48 2.23 -9.09
N SER A 140 -19.47 1.59 -8.49
CA SER A 140 -18.42 0.85 -9.20
C SER A 140 -18.69 -0.65 -9.19
N ASP A 141 -19.12 -1.23 -10.29
CA ASP A 141 -19.30 -2.68 -10.40
C ASP A 141 -17.97 -3.44 -10.32
N ALA A 142 -16.91 -2.93 -10.95
CA ALA A 142 -15.57 -3.51 -10.85
C ALA A 142 -15.02 -3.44 -9.43
N GLY A 143 -15.19 -2.29 -8.73
CA GLY A 143 -14.83 -2.14 -7.33
C GLY A 143 -15.62 -3.09 -6.42
N ARG A 144 -16.93 -3.27 -6.69
CA ARG A 144 -17.77 -4.23 -5.97
C ARG A 144 -17.27 -5.66 -6.13
N SER A 145 -16.94 -6.06 -7.37
CA SER A 145 -16.40 -7.39 -7.67
C SER A 145 -15.09 -7.64 -6.91
N ALA A 146 -14.13 -6.72 -7.03
CA ALA A 146 -12.86 -6.79 -6.32
C ALA A 146 -13.07 -6.87 -4.79
N ALA A 147 -13.90 -5.98 -4.24
CA ALA A 147 -14.15 -5.92 -2.81
C ALA A 147 -14.74 -7.22 -2.25
N ARG A 148 -15.66 -7.87 -2.98
CA ARG A 148 -16.24 -9.16 -2.57
C ARG A 148 -15.19 -10.25 -2.51
N ILE A 149 -14.34 -10.35 -3.54
CA ILE A 149 -13.28 -11.36 -3.62
C ILE A 149 -12.27 -11.15 -2.47
N LEU A 150 -11.81 -9.92 -2.26
CA LEU A 150 -10.88 -9.62 -1.17
C LEU A 150 -11.51 -9.88 0.21
N GLN A 151 -12.77 -9.52 0.39
CA GLN A 151 -13.49 -9.76 1.65
C GLN A 151 -13.62 -11.26 1.94
N GLU A 152 -13.89 -12.08 0.93
CA GLU A 152 -13.97 -13.53 1.07
C GLU A 152 -12.64 -14.13 1.55
N GLU A 153 -11.50 -13.66 1.02
CA GLU A 153 -10.19 -14.12 1.48
C GLU A 153 -9.87 -13.63 2.90
N LEU A 154 -10.19 -12.41 3.23
CA LEU A 154 -10.00 -11.86 4.57
C LEU A 154 -10.86 -12.56 5.62
N ASN A 155 -12.09 -12.94 5.28
CA ASN A 155 -12.98 -13.69 6.17
C ASN A 155 -12.43 -15.08 6.55
N ARG A 156 -11.48 -15.63 5.81
CA ARG A 156 -10.84 -16.91 6.14
C ARG A 156 -9.85 -16.80 7.30
N ILE A 157 -9.37 -15.58 7.62
CA ILE A 157 -8.46 -15.33 8.74
C ILE A 157 -9.19 -15.64 10.06
N ASP A 158 -10.41 -15.11 10.21
CA ASP A 158 -11.27 -15.38 11.36
C ASP A 158 -12.74 -15.47 10.91
N PRO A 159 -13.25 -16.67 10.64
CA PRO A 159 -14.62 -16.86 10.15
C PRO A 159 -15.71 -16.40 11.13
N VAL A 160 -15.40 -16.30 12.42
CA VAL A 160 -16.36 -15.85 13.46
C VAL A 160 -16.73 -14.36 13.27
N TYR A 161 -15.79 -13.56 12.80
CA TYR A 161 -15.97 -12.14 12.54
C TYR A 161 -16.10 -11.79 11.06
N SER A 162 -16.63 -12.73 10.28
CA SER A 162 -16.88 -12.53 8.85
C SER A 162 -17.78 -11.34 8.57
N ARG A 163 -17.46 -10.59 7.54
CA ARG A 163 -18.22 -9.43 7.07
C ARG A 163 -18.53 -9.53 5.58
N GLU A 164 -19.42 -8.66 5.11
CA GLU A 164 -19.66 -8.45 3.68
C GLU A 164 -18.94 -7.19 3.22
N ALA A 165 -18.48 -7.18 1.96
CA ALA A 165 -17.95 -5.98 1.33
C ALA A 165 -19.02 -4.86 1.32
N LYS A 166 -18.61 -3.62 1.62
CA LYS A 166 -19.56 -2.51 1.86
C LYS A 166 -19.37 -1.37 0.86
N GLY A 167 -20.46 -0.96 0.20
CA GLY A 167 -20.48 0.22 -0.64
C GLY A 167 -20.32 1.51 0.20
N ASN A 168 -19.50 2.46 -0.29
CA ASN A 168 -19.29 3.77 0.32
C ASN A 168 -19.22 4.86 -0.76
N SER A 169 -20.00 5.91 -0.64
CA SER A 169 -20.04 7.05 -1.57
C SER A 169 -19.34 8.30 -1.05
N SER A 170 -18.79 8.27 0.19
CA SER A 170 -18.22 9.43 0.87
C SER A 170 -16.70 9.45 0.92
N TYR A 171 -16.03 8.30 0.89
CA TYR A 171 -14.58 8.23 0.95
C TYR A 171 -13.96 8.88 -0.29
N TYR A 172 -13.04 9.83 -0.06
CA TYR A 172 -12.48 10.67 -1.10
C TYR A 172 -11.80 9.84 -2.21
N ILE A 173 -10.98 8.88 -1.86
CA ILE A 173 -10.27 8.01 -2.81
C ILE A 173 -11.26 7.22 -3.65
N LEU A 174 -12.24 6.56 -3.02
CA LEU A 174 -13.24 5.76 -3.73
C LEU A 174 -14.05 6.58 -4.73
N LYS A 175 -14.41 7.82 -4.35
CA LYS A 175 -15.26 8.70 -5.15
C LYS A 175 -14.54 9.34 -6.33
N ASN A 176 -13.25 9.61 -6.21
CA ASN A 176 -12.50 10.42 -7.18
C ASN A 176 -11.51 9.62 -8.02
N ALA A 177 -11.28 8.35 -7.73
CA ALA A 177 -10.51 7.48 -8.61
C ALA A 177 -11.32 7.10 -9.85
N GLU A 178 -10.68 7.12 -11.02
CA GLU A 178 -11.24 6.75 -12.32
C GLU A 178 -10.98 5.27 -12.65
N VAL A 179 -10.25 4.58 -11.79
CA VAL A 179 -9.89 3.17 -11.89
C VAL A 179 -10.62 2.35 -10.83
N PRO A 180 -10.76 1.04 -10.98
CA PRO A 180 -11.25 0.18 -9.90
C PRO A 180 -10.40 0.36 -8.65
N VAL A 181 -11.03 0.71 -7.52
CA VAL A 181 -10.33 0.91 -6.24
C VAL A 181 -11.14 0.34 -5.08
N VAL A 182 -10.45 -0.25 -4.12
CA VAL A 182 -11.01 -0.72 -2.85
C VAL A 182 -10.19 -0.18 -1.69
N ILE A 183 -10.83 -0.01 -0.53
CA ILE A 183 -10.17 0.26 0.74
C ILE A 183 -10.33 -0.99 1.60
N VAL A 184 -9.21 -1.51 2.07
CA VAL A 184 -9.14 -2.66 2.98
C VAL A 184 -8.82 -2.14 4.37
N GLU A 185 -9.81 -2.22 5.25
CA GLU A 185 -9.66 -2.03 6.69
C GLU A 185 -9.29 -3.37 7.31
N CYS A 186 -8.01 -3.53 7.70
CA CYS A 186 -7.46 -4.84 8.08
C CYS A 186 -7.94 -5.34 9.45
N GLY A 187 -8.45 -4.44 10.29
CA GLY A 187 -8.97 -4.69 11.63
C GLY A 187 -9.26 -3.38 12.35
N PHE A 188 -9.64 -3.43 13.61
CA PHE A 188 -10.03 -2.25 14.39
C PHE A 188 -8.98 -1.88 15.46
N LEU A 189 -8.29 -0.75 15.28
CA LEU A 189 -7.35 -0.21 16.28
C LEU A 189 -8.04 0.26 17.59
N SER A 190 -9.36 0.37 17.58
CA SER A 190 -10.18 0.62 18.78
C SER A 190 -10.44 -0.63 19.63
N ASN A 191 -10.09 -1.82 19.12
CA ASN A 191 -10.17 -3.09 19.85
C ASN A 191 -8.77 -3.50 20.29
N VAL A 192 -8.57 -3.73 21.59
CA VAL A 192 -7.24 -4.02 22.18
C VAL A 192 -6.64 -5.30 21.62
N GLU A 193 -7.46 -6.36 21.49
CA GLU A 193 -6.98 -7.65 20.97
C GLU A 193 -6.58 -7.55 19.50
N GLU A 194 -7.36 -6.82 18.67
CA GLU A 194 -6.99 -6.61 17.27
C GLU A 194 -5.77 -5.70 17.11
N GLU A 195 -5.62 -4.66 17.94
CA GLU A 195 -4.42 -3.85 17.92
C GLU A 195 -3.16 -4.70 18.17
N GLU A 196 -3.19 -5.58 19.18
CA GLU A 196 -2.08 -6.50 19.47
C GLU A 196 -1.77 -7.43 18.27
N LEU A 197 -2.79 -7.93 17.58
CA LEU A 197 -2.61 -8.71 16.36
C LEU A 197 -2.03 -7.84 15.23
N LEU A 198 -2.62 -6.68 14.95
CA LEU A 198 -2.24 -5.80 13.84
C LEU A 198 -0.81 -5.27 13.92
N ILE A 199 -0.25 -5.12 15.13
CA ILE A 199 1.17 -4.74 15.32
C ILE A 199 2.12 -5.93 15.20
N SER A 200 1.62 -7.18 15.28
CA SER A 200 2.44 -8.38 15.17
C SER A 200 2.82 -8.67 13.72
N ASP A 201 4.07 -9.08 13.51
CA ASP A 201 4.59 -9.37 12.17
C ASP A 201 3.88 -10.58 11.54
N GLU A 202 3.56 -11.59 12.35
CA GLU A 202 2.87 -12.82 11.92
C GLU A 202 1.46 -12.54 11.40
N TYR A 203 0.69 -11.71 12.12
CA TYR A 203 -0.66 -11.37 11.69
C TYR A 203 -0.66 -10.46 10.44
N GLN A 204 0.31 -9.54 10.36
CA GLN A 204 0.52 -8.73 9.16
C GLN A 204 0.85 -9.60 7.93
N ASP A 205 1.64 -10.67 8.09
CA ASP A 205 1.89 -11.65 7.03
C ASP A 205 0.63 -12.39 6.62
N THR A 206 -0.20 -12.77 7.59
CA THR A 206 -1.50 -13.44 7.35
C THR A 206 -2.45 -12.52 6.55
N VAL A 207 -2.58 -11.26 6.96
CA VAL A 207 -3.42 -10.27 6.26
C VAL A 207 -2.87 -10.00 4.85
N ALA A 208 -1.55 -9.80 4.73
CA ALA A 208 -0.91 -9.56 3.44
C ALA A 208 -1.11 -10.75 2.47
N GLY A 209 -1.02 -11.98 2.99
CA GLY A 209 -1.32 -13.20 2.23
C GLY A 209 -2.76 -13.22 1.71
N ALA A 210 -3.73 -12.96 2.58
CA ALA A 210 -5.15 -12.94 2.19
C ALA A 210 -5.45 -11.87 1.14
N VAL A 211 -4.93 -10.65 1.31
CA VAL A 211 -5.10 -9.57 0.33
C VAL A 211 -4.44 -9.93 -1.00
N SER A 212 -3.23 -10.50 -0.98
CA SER A 212 -2.53 -10.91 -2.20
C SER A 212 -3.28 -12.00 -2.96
N GLU A 213 -3.81 -13.01 -2.26
CA GLU A 213 -4.66 -14.04 -2.87
C GLU A 213 -5.95 -13.45 -3.47
N GLY A 214 -6.59 -12.50 -2.76
CA GLY A 214 -7.77 -11.80 -3.27
C GLY A 214 -7.46 -11.00 -4.54
N ILE A 215 -6.31 -10.29 -4.59
CA ILE A 215 -5.87 -9.58 -5.79
C ILE A 215 -5.65 -10.55 -6.95
N LYS A 216 -4.93 -11.66 -6.74
CA LYS A 216 -4.69 -12.67 -7.78
C LYS A 216 -5.98 -13.21 -8.35
N LYS A 217 -6.94 -13.59 -7.51
CA LYS A 217 -8.26 -14.09 -7.95
C LYS A 217 -9.09 -13.05 -8.70
N TYR A 218 -8.86 -11.77 -8.46
CA TYR A 218 -9.56 -10.71 -9.19
C TYR A 218 -9.01 -10.51 -10.60
N ILE A 219 -7.71 -10.71 -10.79
CA ILE A 219 -7.03 -10.50 -12.09
C ILE A 219 -7.00 -11.74 -12.98
N ASP A 220 -7.31 -12.93 -12.44
CA ASP A 220 -7.46 -14.20 -13.20
C ASP A 220 -8.81 -14.25 -13.94
#